data_a480447fc3f5ef3d3ed91ea10e21e2c5
#
_entry.id   a480447fc3f5ef3d3ed91ea10e21e2c5
#
_cell.length_a   1.000
_cell.length_b   1.000
_cell.length_c   1.000
_cell.angle_alpha   90.00
_cell.angle_beta   90.00
_cell.angle_gamma   90.00
#
_symmetry.space_group_name_H-M   'P 1'
#
loop_
_entity.id
_entity.type
_entity.pdbx_description
1 polymer ?
#
loop_
_entity_poly.entity_id
_entity_poly.type
_entity_poly.pdbx_seq_one_letter_code
_entity_poly.pdbx_strand_id
1 'polypeptide(L)'
;DSQWTDFPVPGILELNGYGDAIYSNNGYPWRTQFRPEPPFVEERNNYTGSYRKMVTVPADWKGERIYLHVGSATSNLMVWVNGKFVGYSEDSKVSAEFDLTKYLTPGKENLIAMQVMRWCDGSYLEDQDFWRFTGIAREVYLYARPEAHIADLFITPDLVNNYQDGTLEVKLNAVRAKGETVMFSLKDKEGKEVAAQMAKVGGNGEVKVNFDIKNPLKWTAETPNLYTLYTTLMDGKQVAE
;
A
#
# COMPACT_ATOMS: atom_id res chain seq x y z
N ASP A 1 27.82 -11.25 10.67
CA ASP A 1 27.96 -12.32 9.68
C ASP A 1 28.76 -11.83 8.49
N SER A 2 29.92 -12.47 8.22
CA SER A 2 30.86 -12.06 7.17
C SER A 2 30.35 -12.23 5.72
N GLN A 3 29.18 -12.83 5.55
CA GLN A 3 28.56 -13.07 4.22
C GLN A 3 27.46 -12.06 3.86
N TRP A 4 27.07 -11.17 4.77
CA TRP A 4 26.11 -10.12 4.47
C TRP A 4 26.82 -8.89 3.93
N THR A 5 26.20 -8.26 2.93
CA THR A 5 26.70 -7.00 2.34
C THR A 5 25.63 -5.93 2.47
N ASP A 6 26.07 -4.68 2.46
CA ASP A 6 25.13 -3.56 2.37
C ASP A 6 24.47 -3.55 0.99
N PHE A 7 23.17 -3.40 0.98
CA PHE A 7 22.35 -3.37 -0.23
C PHE A 7 21.37 -2.20 -0.18
N PRO A 8 21.27 -1.40 -1.26
CA PRO A 8 20.32 -0.29 -1.28
C PRO A 8 18.87 -0.79 -1.37
N VAL A 9 17.99 -0.16 -0.60
CA VAL A 9 16.54 -0.30 -0.74
C VAL A 9 15.94 1.11 -0.81
N PRO A 10 15.28 1.46 -1.93
CA PRO A 10 14.95 0.64 -3.12
C PRO A 10 16.17 0.13 -3.89
N GLY A 11 16.04 -1.10 -4.41
CA GLY A 11 17.11 -1.72 -5.21
C GLY A 11 16.67 -3.00 -5.92
N ILE A 12 17.21 -3.17 -7.12
CA ILE A 12 17.02 -4.34 -7.98
C ILE A 12 18.25 -5.23 -7.85
N LEU A 13 18.08 -6.52 -7.58
CA LEU A 13 19.17 -7.46 -7.35
C LEU A 13 20.10 -7.53 -8.56
N GLU A 14 19.57 -7.71 -9.75
CA GLU A 14 20.33 -7.88 -10.99
C GLU A 14 21.14 -6.62 -11.36
N LEU A 15 20.62 -5.42 -11.05
CA LEU A 15 21.32 -4.16 -11.29
C LEU A 15 22.45 -3.89 -10.27
N ASN A 16 22.46 -4.65 -9.17
CA ASN A 16 23.48 -4.56 -8.12
C ASN A 16 24.43 -5.78 -8.13
N GLY A 17 24.45 -6.55 -9.23
CA GLY A 17 25.40 -7.63 -9.44
C GLY A 17 24.99 -8.99 -8.85
N TYR A 18 23.72 -9.17 -8.49
CA TYR A 18 23.18 -10.44 -7.97
C TYR A 18 22.23 -11.07 -8.99
N GLY A 19 22.56 -12.28 -9.43
CA GLY A 19 21.82 -12.96 -10.48
C GLY A 19 22.10 -12.43 -11.87
N ASP A 20 21.23 -12.74 -12.81
CA ASP A 20 21.33 -12.40 -14.23
C ASP A 20 20.05 -11.68 -14.70
N ALA A 21 20.23 -10.62 -15.47
CA ALA A 21 19.11 -9.91 -16.08
C ALA A 21 18.54 -10.73 -17.24
N ILE A 22 17.24 -10.99 -17.19
CA ILE A 22 16.51 -11.69 -18.24
C ILE A 22 15.53 -10.73 -18.91
N TYR A 23 15.58 -10.67 -20.24
CA TYR A 23 14.51 -10.09 -21.05
C TYR A 23 13.75 -11.20 -21.78
N SER A 24 12.45 -11.17 -21.71
CA SER A 24 11.59 -12.09 -22.45
C SER A 24 10.30 -11.38 -22.85
N ASN A 25 10.08 -11.28 -24.16
CA ASN A 25 8.86 -10.69 -24.73
C ASN A 25 7.77 -11.73 -24.99
N ASN A 26 8.08 -13.02 -24.84
CA ASN A 26 7.18 -14.10 -25.15
C ASN A 26 7.47 -15.31 -24.25
N GLY A 27 6.45 -15.80 -23.57
CA GLY A 27 6.51 -16.92 -22.64
C GLY A 27 7.27 -16.61 -21.35
N TYR A 28 7.20 -17.53 -20.42
CA TYR A 28 7.78 -17.39 -19.11
C TYR A 28 9.32 -17.33 -19.11
N PRO A 29 9.96 -16.68 -18.14
CA PRO A 29 11.43 -16.53 -18.12
C PRO A 29 12.18 -17.86 -18.05
N TRP A 30 11.56 -18.92 -17.58
CA TRP A 30 12.13 -20.29 -17.48
C TRP A 30 11.75 -21.22 -18.63
N ARG A 31 11.07 -20.75 -19.67
CA ARG A 31 10.49 -21.58 -20.75
C ARG A 31 11.46 -22.55 -21.46
N THR A 32 12.74 -22.24 -21.47
CA THR A 32 13.76 -23.08 -22.11
C THR A 32 14.37 -24.12 -21.17
N GLN A 33 14.17 -23.99 -19.88
CA GLN A 33 14.81 -24.79 -18.83
C GLN A 33 13.81 -25.59 -18.00
N PHE A 34 12.58 -25.12 -17.94
CA PHE A 34 11.51 -25.71 -17.16
C PHE A 34 10.20 -25.67 -17.97
N ARG A 35 9.51 -26.80 -18.05
CA ARG A 35 8.19 -26.84 -18.70
C ARG A 35 7.16 -26.13 -17.79
N PRO A 36 6.45 -25.11 -18.29
CA PRO A 36 5.39 -24.47 -17.51
C PRO A 36 4.35 -25.46 -17.01
N GLU A 37 4.17 -25.54 -15.72
CA GLU A 37 3.25 -26.43 -15.03
C GLU A 37 2.67 -25.74 -13.78
N PRO A 38 1.77 -24.76 -13.96
CA PRO A 38 1.21 -24.00 -12.82
C PRO A 38 0.61 -24.94 -11.76
N PRO A 39 0.81 -24.67 -10.45
CA PRO A 39 1.47 -23.49 -9.87
C PRO A 39 3.00 -23.62 -9.69
N PHE A 40 3.62 -24.68 -10.16
CA PHE A 40 5.05 -24.95 -9.95
C PHE A 40 5.93 -24.02 -10.79
N VAL A 41 6.98 -23.46 -10.19
CA VAL A 41 7.98 -22.64 -10.83
C VAL A 41 9.33 -23.34 -10.84
N GLU A 42 10.23 -22.90 -11.72
CA GLU A 42 11.59 -23.43 -11.79
C GLU A 42 12.36 -23.12 -10.49
N GLU A 43 12.97 -24.13 -9.87
CA GLU A 43 13.65 -23.98 -8.57
C GLU A 43 15.12 -23.60 -8.71
N ARG A 44 15.82 -24.09 -9.74
CA ARG A 44 17.30 -23.97 -9.86
C ARG A 44 17.78 -22.55 -9.93
N ASN A 45 17.09 -21.69 -10.69
CA ASN A 45 17.45 -20.30 -10.92
C ASN A 45 16.51 -19.35 -10.17
N ASN A 46 15.78 -19.86 -9.20
CA ASN A 46 14.87 -19.08 -8.35
C ASN A 46 15.67 -18.46 -7.20
N TYR A 47 16.49 -17.47 -7.53
CA TYR A 47 17.29 -16.76 -6.53
C TYR A 47 16.41 -16.09 -5.49
N THR A 48 16.92 -16.05 -4.27
CA THR A 48 16.20 -15.46 -3.13
C THR A 48 17.04 -14.36 -2.51
N GLY A 49 16.54 -13.14 -2.57
CA GLY A 49 17.08 -12.00 -1.83
C GLY A 49 16.62 -12.04 -0.39
N SER A 50 17.57 -12.12 0.56
CA SER A 50 17.29 -12.02 1.98
C SER A 50 17.80 -10.69 2.51
N TYR A 51 16.92 -9.94 3.17
CA TYR A 51 17.21 -8.61 3.69
C TYR A 51 17.03 -8.60 5.20
N ARG A 52 17.86 -7.82 5.89
CA ARG A 52 17.70 -7.57 7.32
C ARG A 52 18.13 -6.16 7.70
N LYS A 53 17.42 -5.55 8.62
CA LYS A 53 17.75 -4.23 9.15
C LYS A 53 17.35 -4.12 10.62
N MET A 54 18.27 -3.60 11.42
CA MET A 54 17.95 -3.13 12.77
C MET A 54 17.32 -1.75 12.66
N VAL A 55 16.17 -1.55 13.29
CA VAL A 55 15.46 -0.27 13.32
C VAL A 55 15.08 0.08 14.75
N THR A 56 15.33 1.32 15.16
CA THR A 56 14.82 1.85 16.42
C THR A 56 13.44 2.46 16.17
N VAL A 57 12.41 1.85 16.76
CA VAL A 57 11.05 2.38 16.69
C VAL A 57 10.91 3.53 17.69
N PRO A 58 10.37 4.71 17.31
CA PRO A 58 10.15 5.81 18.21
C PRO A 58 9.36 5.42 19.46
N ALA A 59 9.75 5.94 20.62
CA ALA A 59 9.13 5.57 21.90
C ALA A 59 7.70 6.13 22.05
N ASP A 60 7.43 7.26 21.42
CA ASP A 60 6.12 7.93 21.35
C ASP A 60 5.08 7.19 20.50
N TRP A 61 5.51 6.20 19.70
CA TRP A 61 4.60 5.30 18.99
C TRP A 61 3.99 4.22 19.90
N LYS A 62 4.28 4.27 21.19
CA LYS A 62 3.68 3.33 22.15
C LYS A 62 2.18 3.57 22.27
N GLY A 63 1.39 2.56 21.95
CA GLY A 63 -0.09 2.64 21.94
C GLY A 63 -0.68 2.89 20.56
N GLU A 64 0.15 3.23 19.58
CA GLU A 64 -0.26 3.36 18.19
C GLU A 64 -0.25 2.02 17.46
N ARG A 65 -0.92 1.99 16.32
CA ARG A 65 -0.81 0.90 15.34
C ARG A 65 0.40 1.16 14.45
N ILE A 66 1.30 0.21 14.34
CA ILE A 66 2.54 0.37 13.59
C ILE A 66 2.53 -0.55 12.39
N TYR A 67 2.70 0.02 11.21
CA TYR A 67 2.67 -0.67 9.94
C TYR A 67 4.04 -0.61 9.25
N LEU A 68 4.38 -1.69 8.55
CA LEU A 68 5.43 -1.72 7.55
C LEU A 68 4.79 -1.56 6.18
N HIS A 69 5.19 -0.53 5.47
CA HIS A 69 4.86 -0.34 4.05
C HIS A 69 6.04 -0.77 3.20
N VAL A 70 5.80 -1.65 2.23
CA VAL A 70 6.75 -2.04 1.19
C VAL A 70 6.12 -1.67 -0.15
N GLY A 71 6.62 -0.62 -0.79
CA GLY A 71 6.00 -0.02 -1.97
C GLY A 71 5.98 -0.91 -3.21
N SER A 72 6.86 -1.91 -3.29
CA SER A 72 6.87 -2.91 -4.36
C SER A 72 7.87 -4.02 -4.02
N ALA A 73 7.50 -5.26 -4.23
CA ALA A 73 8.42 -6.40 -4.20
C ALA A 73 8.10 -7.35 -5.37
N THR A 74 9.11 -7.89 -6.03
CA THR A 74 8.97 -8.82 -7.16
C THR A 74 9.83 -10.05 -6.92
N SER A 75 9.26 -11.25 -6.89
CA SER A 75 7.88 -11.67 -7.23
C SER A 75 6.98 -11.81 -6.00
N ASN A 76 7.53 -12.08 -4.84
CA ASN A 76 6.82 -12.24 -3.58
C ASN A 76 7.55 -11.52 -2.45
N LEU A 77 6.94 -11.48 -1.30
CA LEU A 77 7.51 -10.88 -0.10
C LEU A 77 7.11 -11.69 1.14
N MET A 78 8.10 -12.11 1.90
CA MET A 78 7.92 -12.66 3.26
C MET A 78 8.52 -11.71 4.28
N VAL A 79 7.86 -11.51 5.41
CA VAL A 79 8.28 -10.58 6.45
C VAL A 79 8.38 -11.28 7.80
N TRP A 80 9.47 -11.01 8.52
CA TRP A 80 9.68 -11.40 9.92
C TRP A 80 10.09 -10.19 10.75
N VAL A 81 9.68 -10.19 11.99
CA VAL A 81 10.08 -9.20 12.98
C VAL A 81 10.54 -9.92 14.25
N ASN A 82 11.74 -9.60 14.72
CA ASN A 82 12.33 -10.20 15.91
C ASN A 82 12.27 -11.73 15.89
N GLY A 83 12.51 -12.34 14.71
CA GLY A 83 12.49 -13.79 14.47
C GLY A 83 11.10 -14.41 14.33
N LYS A 84 10.02 -13.63 14.41
CA LYS A 84 8.64 -14.12 14.25
C LYS A 84 8.13 -13.81 12.86
N PHE A 85 7.56 -14.80 12.18
CA PHE A 85 6.88 -14.61 10.90
C PHE A 85 5.65 -13.72 11.07
N VAL A 86 5.54 -12.72 10.18
CA VAL A 86 4.46 -11.74 10.18
C VAL A 86 3.45 -12.03 9.09
N GLY A 87 3.94 -12.19 7.85
CA GLY A 87 3.05 -12.36 6.70
C GLY A 87 3.77 -12.53 5.37
N TYR A 88 2.97 -12.71 4.34
CA TYR A 88 3.33 -13.01 2.97
C TYR A 88 2.50 -12.17 2.00
N SER A 89 3.09 -11.79 0.87
CA SER A 89 2.41 -11.12 -0.25
C SER A 89 3.04 -11.55 -1.57
N GLU A 90 2.24 -11.70 -2.63
CA GLU A 90 2.71 -12.03 -3.99
C GLU A 90 2.49 -10.91 -5.00
N ASP A 91 1.59 -10.02 -4.77
CA ASP A 91 1.17 -9.00 -5.72
C ASP A 91 2.34 -8.07 -6.11
N SER A 92 3.09 -8.48 -7.14
CA SER A 92 4.31 -7.77 -7.59
C SER A 92 3.99 -6.35 -8.04
N LYS A 93 4.90 -5.40 -7.73
CA LYS A 93 4.83 -3.99 -8.13
C LYS A 93 3.69 -3.19 -7.50
N VAL A 94 2.84 -3.82 -6.72
CA VAL A 94 1.84 -3.18 -5.85
C VAL A 94 2.39 -3.13 -4.43
N SER A 95 1.96 -2.15 -3.64
CA SER A 95 2.39 -2.04 -2.25
C SER A 95 1.79 -3.14 -1.38
N ALA A 96 2.59 -3.62 -0.42
CA ALA A 96 2.14 -4.53 0.63
C ALA A 96 2.29 -3.85 1.99
N GLU A 97 1.28 -4.01 2.84
CA GLU A 97 1.30 -3.47 4.20
C GLU A 97 1.11 -4.57 5.24
N PHE A 98 1.89 -4.49 6.30
CA PHE A 98 1.88 -5.45 7.39
C PHE A 98 1.74 -4.75 8.73
N ASP A 99 0.75 -5.15 9.52
CA ASP A 99 0.60 -4.69 10.90
C ASP A 99 1.66 -5.34 11.80
N LEU A 100 2.63 -4.54 12.21
CA LEU A 100 3.73 -4.96 13.06
C LEU A 100 3.51 -4.67 14.55
N THR A 101 2.39 -4.08 14.95
CA THR A 101 2.14 -3.57 16.30
C THR A 101 2.49 -4.57 17.41
N LYS A 102 2.10 -5.83 17.26
CA LYS A 102 2.35 -6.87 18.27
C LYS A 102 3.76 -7.49 18.23
N TYR A 103 4.55 -7.15 17.22
CA TYR A 103 5.88 -7.73 17.00
C TYR A 103 7.01 -6.77 17.37
N LEU A 104 6.72 -5.44 17.37
CA LEU A 104 7.68 -4.39 17.65
C LEU A 104 7.66 -3.99 19.14
N THR A 105 8.78 -3.44 19.59
CA THR A 105 8.90 -2.82 20.92
C THR A 105 9.30 -1.36 20.71
N PRO A 106 8.36 -0.40 20.82
CA PRO A 106 8.68 1.04 20.74
C PRO A 106 9.75 1.46 21.77
N GLY A 107 10.63 2.35 21.37
CA GLY A 107 11.78 2.80 22.16
C GLY A 107 12.96 1.85 22.18
N LYS A 108 12.91 0.74 21.44
CA LYS A 108 14.00 -0.25 21.34
C LYS A 108 14.36 -0.54 19.90
N GLU A 109 15.54 -1.13 19.72
CA GLU A 109 15.92 -1.74 18.46
C GLU A 109 15.11 -3.00 18.19
N ASN A 110 14.69 -3.16 16.95
CA ASN A 110 13.95 -4.32 16.45
C ASN A 110 14.60 -4.79 15.15
N LEU A 111 14.69 -6.10 14.95
CA LEU A 111 15.17 -6.69 13.71
C LEU A 111 13.99 -6.92 12.77
N ILE A 112 14.00 -6.26 11.63
CA ILE A 112 13.11 -6.55 10.50
C ILE A 112 13.89 -7.38 9.49
N ALA A 113 13.34 -8.51 9.08
CA ALA A 113 13.89 -9.34 8.02
C ALA A 113 12.83 -9.56 6.94
N MET A 114 13.29 -9.55 5.69
CA MET A 114 12.44 -9.79 4.52
C MET A 114 13.11 -10.77 3.58
N GLN A 115 12.31 -11.51 2.84
CA GLN A 115 12.77 -12.44 1.81
C GLN A 115 11.93 -12.24 0.56
N VAL A 116 12.60 -12.16 -0.59
CA VAL A 116 11.99 -11.98 -1.91
C VAL A 116 12.54 -13.06 -2.82
N MET A 117 11.70 -13.89 -3.39
CA MET A 117 12.08 -14.89 -4.38
C MET A 117 11.96 -14.30 -5.78
N ARG A 118 12.79 -14.76 -6.71
CA ARG A 118 12.76 -14.34 -8.10
C ARG A 118 11.42 -14.67 -8.76
N TRP A 119 10.89 -15.86 -8.50
CA TRP A 119 9.64 -16.36 -9.04
C TRP A 119 8.78 -17.01 -7.97
N CYS A 120 7.47 -16.86 -8.11
CA CYS A 120 6.42 -17.54 -7.35
C CYS A 120 5.32 -17.97 -8.33
N ASP A 121 4.31 -18.65 -7.87
CA ASP A 121 3.17 -19.06 -8.70
C ASP A 121 2.41 -17.87 -9.29
N GLY A 122 2.34 -16.72 -8.59
CA GLY A 122 1.84 -15.46 -9.12
C GLY A 122 2.55 -14.99 -10.40
N SER A 123 3.80 -15.40 -10.61
CA SER A 123 4.56 -15.07 -11.83
C SER A 123 3.90 -15.58 -13.10
N TYR A 124 3.07 -16.63 -13.05
CA TYR A 124 2.28 -17.10 -14.19
C TYR A 124 1.20 -16.12 -14.62
N LEU A 125 0.67 -15.33 -13.68
CA LEU A 125 -0.39 -14.35 -13.93
C LEU A 125 0.16 -12.97 -14.30
N GLU A 126 1.40 -12.69 -13.93
CA GLU A 126 2.04 -11.38 -14.08
C GLU A 126 2.96 -11.29 -15.30
N ASP A 127 3.03 -12.33 -16.11
CA ASP A 127 3.96 -12.40 -17.24
C ASP A 127 3.58 -11.44 -18.36
N GLN A 128 4.55 -10.60 -18.78
CA GLN A 128 4.40 -9.61 -19.85
C GLN A 128 5.74 -9.39 -20.57
N ASP A 129 5.70 -8.60 -21.63
CA ASP A 129 6.87 -8.17 -22.38
C ASP A 129 7.67 -7.12 -21.59
N PHE A 130 8.59 -7.56 -20.72
CA PHE A 130 9.46 -6.68 -19.93
C PHE A 130 10.68 -7.40 -19.38
N TRP A 131 11.61 -6.64 -18.82
CA TRP A 131 12.73 -7.16 -18.05
C TRP A 131 12.26 -7.88 -16.78
N ARG A 132 12.84 -9.04 -16.51
CA ARG A 132 12.56 -9.85 -15.32
C ARG A 132 13.51 -9.44 -14.20
N PHE A 133 13.12 -8.44 -13.45
CA PHE A 133 13.88 -7.93 -12.33
C PHE A 133 13.30 -8.38 -11.00
N THR A 134 14.21 -8.62 -10.03
CA THR A 134 13.87 -9.09 -8.68
C THR A 134 14.33 -8.08 -7.64
N GLY A 135 13.57 -7.93 -6.58
CA GLY A 135 13.95 -7.06 -5.47
C GLY A 135 12.85 -6.13 -5.02
N ILE A 136 13.22 -5.15 -4.23
CA ILE A 136 12.32 -4.14 -3.65
C ILE A 136 12.57 -2.83 -4.39
N ALA A 137 11.70 -2.51 -5.35
CA ALA A 137 11.92 -1.44 -6.32
C ALA A 137 11.39 -0.06 -5.87
N ARG A 138 10.67 0.01 -4.75
CA ARG A 138 10.14 1.25 -4.18
C ARG A 138 10.49 1.34 -2.71
N GLU A 139 10.13 2.47 -2.11
CA GLU A 139 10.41 2.78 -0.70
C GLU A 139 9.85 1.75 0.27
N VAL A 140 10.55 1.60 1.38
CA VAL A 140 10.15 0.80 2.54
C VAL A 140 10.24 1.67 3.77
N TYR A 141 9.15 1.78 4.52
CA TYR A 141 9.12 2.57 5.73
C TYR A 141 8.16 2.00 6.78
N LEU A 142 8.39 2.40 8.02
CA LEU A 142 7.42 2.24 9.10
C LEU A 142 6.62 3.52 9.27
N TYR A 143 5.35 3.37 9.60
CA TYR A 143 4.53 4.48 10.03
C TYR A 143 3.59 4.06 11.16
N ALA A 144 3.19 5.03 11.97
CA ALA A 144 2.24 4.81 13.06
C ALA A 144 0.93 5.53 12.78
N ARG A 145 -0.16 4.94 13.23
CA ARG A 145 -1.51 5.52 13.18
C ARG A 145 -2.21 5.31 14.53
N PRO A 146 -3.14 6.20 14.90
CA PRO A 146 -4.01 5.98 16.05
C PRO A 146 -4.73 4.63 16.00
N GLU A 147 -5.11 4.09 17.17
CA GLU A 147 -5.92 2.86 17.24
C GLU A 147 -7.20 3.01 16.42
N ALA A 148 -7.90 4.13 16.55
CA ALA A 148 -9.04 4.49 15.71
C ALA A 148 -8.54 5.31 14.51
N HIS A 149 -8.67 4.78 13.31
CA HIS A 149 -8.18 5.43 12.08
C HIS A 149 -9.02 5.07 10.85
N ILE A 150 -8.86 5.86 9.79
CA ILE A 150 -9.48 5.63 8.48
C ILE A 150 -8.61 4.62 7.70
N ALA A 151 -9.10 3.41 7.51
CA ALA A 151 -8.34 2.37 6.81
C ALA A 151 -8.41 2.52 5.29
N ASP A 152 -9.55 2.95 4.75
CA ASP A 152 -9.75 3.04 3.31
C ASP A 152 -10.77 4.13 2.97
N LEU A 153 -10.58 4.73 1.78
CA LEU A 153 -11.43 5.79 1.25
C LEU A 153 -11.63 5.58 -0.26
N PHE A 154 -12.85 5.25 -0.64
CA PHE A 154 -13.23 5.09 -2.03
C PHE A 154 -14.15 6.23 -2.48
N ILE A 155 -13.73 6.96 -3.50
CA ILE A 155 -14.36 8.19 -3.98
C ILE A 155 -14.82 7.98 -5.42
N THR A 156 -16.12 8.16 -5.68
CA THR A 156 -16.71 8.01 -7.01
C THR A 156 -17.36 9.33 -7.41
N PRO A 157 -16.68 10.19 -8.16
CA PRO A 157 -17.29 11.37 -8.75
C PRO A 157 -18.02 11.03 -10.06
N ASP A 158 -19.12 11.70 -10.32
CA ASP A 158 -19.86 11.58 -11.58
C ASP A 158 -20.51 12.92 -11.97
N LEU A 159 -20.89 13.05 -13.24
CA LEU A 159 -21.65 14.17 -13.77
C LEU A 159 -23.04 13.70 -14.18
N VAL A 160 -24.06 14.43 -13.75
CA VAL A 160 -25.47 14.12 -14.00
C VAL A 160 -26.19 15.31 -14.69
N ASN A 161 -27.45 15.13 -15.04
CA ASN A 161 -28.25 16.17 -15.69
C ASN A 161 -27.59 16.75 -16.95
N ASN A 162 -27.21 15.88 -17.90
CA ASN A 162 -26.52 16.30 -19.13
C ASN A 162 -25.18 17.00 -18.83
N TYR A 163 -24.41 16.49 -17.87
CA TYR A 163 -23.13 17.03 -17.42
C TYR A 163 -23.21 18.44 -16.78
N GLN A 164 -24.40 18.88 -16.38
CA GLN A 164 -24.55 20.18 -15.70
C GLN A 164 -24.19 20.10 -14.23
N ASP A 165 -24.71 19.10 -13.53
CA ASP A 165 -24.53 18.89 -12.09
C ASP A 165 -23.52 17.78 -11.82
N GLY A 166 -22.95 17.76 -10.63
CA GLY A 166 -22.05 16.71 -10.16
C GLY A 166 -22.63 15.93 -8.97
N THR A 167 -22.24 14.67 -8.88
CA THR A 167 -22.45 13.84 -7.69
C THR A 167 -21.10 13.31 -7.20
N LEU A 168 -21.01 13.08 -5.89
CA LEU A 168 -19.84 12.47 -5.28
C LEU A 168 -20.30 11.43 -4.26
N GLU A 169 -20.11 10.15 -4.57
CA GLU A 169 -20.27 9.08 -3.59
C GLU A 169 -18.94 8.86 -2.87
N VAL A 170 -18.97 8.82 -1.55
CA VAL A 170 -17.82 8.52 -0.72
C VAL A 170 -18.15 7.31 0.16
N LYS A 171 -17.33 6.26 0.03
CA LYS A 171 -17.32 5.11 0.94
C LYS A 171 -16.03 5.16 1.73
N LEU A 172 -16.14 5.08 3.04
CA LEU A 172 -15.02 5.11 3.96
C LEU A 172 -15.11 3.90 4.88
N ASN A 173 -13.96 3.29 5.15
CA ASN A 173 -13.83 2.25 6.16
C ASN A 173 -12.89 2.72 7.27
N ALA A 174 -13.39 2.72 8.51
CA ALA A 174 -12.64 3.10 9.69
C ALA A 174 -12.47 1.89 10.63
N VAL A 175 -11.27 1.75 11.17
CA VAL A 175 -10.90 0.68 12.10
C VAL A 175 -11.05 1.17 13.53
N ARG A 176 -11.68 0.36 14.41
CA ARG A 176 -11.87 0.62 15.85
C ARG A 176 -12.52 1.96 16.18
N ALA A 177 -13.32 2.48 15.27
CA ALA A 177 -13.96 3.81 15.36
C ALA A 177 -15.49 3.72 15.46
N LYS A 178 -16.05 2.58 15.89
CA LYS A 178 -17.51 2.39 15.99
C LYS A 178 -18.18 3.47 16.81
N GLY A 179 -19.14 4.17 16.19
CA GLY A 179 -19.92 5.23 16.83
C GLY A 179 -19.25 6.61 16.80
N GLU A 180 -17.98 6.68 16.39
CA GLU A 180 -17.28 7.94 16.16
C GLU A 180 -17.87 8.69 14.96
N THR A 181 -17.53 9.96 14.84
CA THR A 181 -18.06 10.82 13.77
C THR A 181 -16.98 11.09 12.74
N VAL A 182 -17.31 10.90 11.46
CA VAL A 182 -16.47 11.37 10.35
C VAL A 182 -17.07 12.65 9.80
N MET A 183 -16.25 13.67 9.68
CA MET A 183 -16.55 14.92 9.00
C MET A 183 -15.98 14.88 7.59
N PHE A 184 -16.78 15.29 6.62
CA PHE A 184 -16.40 15.39 5.21
C PHE A 184 -16.56 16.85 4.78
N SER A 185 -15.51 17.43 4.20
CA SER A 185 -15.51 18.79 3.65
C SER A 185 -14.93 18.76 2.24
N LEU A 186 -15.76 19.09 1.25
CA LEU A 186 -15.34 19.20 -0.14
C LEU A 186 -15.02 20.66 -0.45
N LYS A 187 -13.80 20.91 -0.93
CA LYS A 187 -13.33 22.27 -1.27
C LYS A 187 -12.97 22.37 -2.73
N ASP A 188 -13.20 23.55 -3.31
CA ASP A 188 -12.75 23.89 -4.65
C ASP A 188 -11.25 24.23 -4.70
N LYS A 189 -10.75 24.56 -5.88
CA LYS A 189 -9.33 24.90 -6.11
C LYS A 189 -8.85 26.16 -5.38
N GLU A 190 -9.76 27.04 -4.98
CA GLU A 190 -9.48 28.23 -4.15
C GLU A 190 -9.52 27.91 -2.65
N GLY A 191 -9.83 26.65 -2.27
CA GLY A 191 -9.95 26.21 -0.87
C GLY A 191 -11.29 26.56 -0.22
N LYS A 192 -12.26 27.08 -0.98
CA LYS A 192 -13.61 27.36 -0.49
C LYS A 192 -14.39 26.07 -0.34
N GLU A 193 -15.02 25.89 0.81
CA GLU A 193 -15.92 24.76 1.03
C GLU A 193 -17.17 24.88 0.16
N VAL A 194 -17.42 23.86 -0.66
CA VAL A 194 -18.58 23.78 -1.57
C VAL A 194 -19.65 22.83 -1.05
N ALA A 195 -19.27 21.87 -0.22
CA ALA A 195 -20.19 20.96 0.47
C ALA A 195 -19.54 20.38 1.70
N ALA A 196 -20.34 20.08 2.73
CA ALA A 196 -19.89 19.37 3.92
C ALA A 196 -20.99 18.43 4.44
N GLN A 197 -20.57 17.32 5.03
CA GLN A 197 -21.46 16.37 5.72
C GLN A 197 -20.75 15.75 6.92
N MET A 198 -21.54 15.20 7.84
CA MET A 198 -21.07 14.39 8.94
C MET A 198 -21.84 13.08 8.97
N ALA A 199 -21.16 11.99 9.28
CA ALA A 199 -21.77 10.69 9.46
C ALA A 199 -21.12 9.92 10.60
N LYS A 200 -21.86 9.02 11.22
CA LYS A 200 -21.33 8.11 12.24
C LYS A 200 -20.81 6.84 11.62
N VAL A 201 -19.70 6.36 12.16
CA VAL A 201 -19.14 5.08 11.79
C VAL A 201 -20.06 3.95 12.24
N GLY A 202 -20.46 3.10 11.29
CA GLY A 202 -21.31 1.94 11.54
C GLY A 202 -20.62 0.85 12.38
N GLY A 203 -21.39 -0.17 12.74
CA GLY A 203 -20.89 -1.29 13.55
C GLY A 203 -19.83 -2.15 12.85
N ASN A 204 -19.81 -2.13 11.52
CA ASN A 204 -18.82 -2.80 10.66
C ASN A 204 -17.66 -1.89 10.24
N GLY A 205 -17.57 -0.65 10.72
CA GLY A 205 -16.56 0.33 10.36
C GLY A 205 -16.90 1.17 9.12
N GLU A 206 -18.01 0.90 8.44
CA GLU A 206 -18.34 1.57 7.18
C GLU A 206 -19.09 2.87 7.39
N VAL A 207 -18.76 3.85 6.53
CA VAL A 207 -19.49 5.11 6.35
C VAL A 207 -19.72 5.32 4.86
N LYS A 208 -20.94 5.74 4.51
CA LYS A 208 -21.28 6.14 3.14
C LYS A 208 -21.96 7.50 3.17
N VAL A 209 -21.47 8.43 2.34
CA VAL A 209 -22.10 9.75 2.12
C VAL A 209 -22.18 10.05 0.64
N ASN A 210 -23.16 10.88 0.26
CA ASN A 210 -23.35 11.34 -1.11
C ASN A 210 -23.50 12.86 -1.10
N PHE A 211 -22.85 13.52 -2.06
CA PHE A 211 -22.97 14.95 -2.27
C PHE A 211 -23.58 15.22 -3.65
N ASP A 212 -24.48 16.17 -3.71
CA ASP A 212 -25.01 16.75 -4.94
C ASP A 212 -24.43 18.16 -5.10
N ILE A 213 -23.67 18.38 -6.15
CA ILE A 213 -22.98 19.65 -6.40
C ILE A 213 -23.59 20.32 -7.63
N LYS A 214 -24.23 21.45 -7.43
CA LYS A 214 -24.83 22.20 -8.52
C LYS A 214 -23.76 22.93 -9.34
N ASN A 215 -23.79 22.67 -10.66
CA ASN A 215 -22.91 23.30 -11.66
C ASN A 215 -21.44 23.40 -11.21
N PRO A 216 -20.77 22.27 -10.87
CA PRO A 216 -19.39 22.30 -10.49
C PRO A 216 -18.49 22.77 -11.64
N LEU A 217 -17.33 23.31 -11.32
CA LEU A 217 -16.28 23.53 -12.31
C LEU A 217 -15.81 22.17 -12.84
N LYS A 218 -15.95 21.96 -14.16
CA LYS A 218 -15.59 20.70 -14.81
C LYS A 218 -14.10 20.65 -15.07
N TRP A 219 -13.57 19.46 -15.01
CA TRP A 219 -12.22 19.18 -15.43
C TRP A 219 -12.18 19.03 -16.96
N THR A 220 -11.24 19.70 -17.62
CA THR A 220 -10.82 19.44 -19.00
C THR A 220 -9.30 19.48 -19.05
N ALA A 221 -8.69 18.99 -20.14
CA ALA A 221 -7.23 19.07 -20.30
C ALA A 221 -6.72 20.52 -20.32
N GLU A 222 -7.53 21.44 -20.84
CA GLU A 222 -7.22 22.89 -20.93
C GLU A 222 -7.51 23.63 -19.61
N THR A 223 -8.49 23.13 -18.84
CA THR A 223 -8.90 23.72 -17.56
C THR A 223 -9.08 22.62 -16.51
N PRO A 224 -7.97 22.12 -15.92
CA PRO A 224 -7.98 21.00 -15.00
C PRO A 224 -8.46 21.41 -13.60
N ASN A 225 -9.76 21.72 -13.48
CA ASN A 225 -10.35 22.08 -12.20
C ASN A 225 -10.48 20.84 -11.32
N LEU A 226 -9.88 20.88 -10.14
CA LEU A 226 -9.93 19.81 -9.14
C LEU A 226 -10.63 20.29 -7.88
N TYR A 227 -11.20 19.33 -7.17
CA TYR A 227 -11.76 19.49 -5.82
C TYR A 227 -10.96 18.64 -4.87
N THR A 228 -10.83 19.07 -3.62
CA THR A 228 -10.17 18.32 -2.56
C THR A 228 -11.20 17.92 -1.52
N LEU A 229 -11.32 16.63 -1.25
CA LEU A 229 -12.12 16.11 -0.15
C LEU A 229 -11.23 15.93 1.09
N TYR A 230 -11.60 16.59 2.17
CA TYR A 230 -11.04 16.37 3.50
C TYR A 230 -11.95 15.43 4.28
N THR A 231 -11.37 14.41 4.87
CA THR A 231 -12.06 13.50 5.78
C THR A 231 -11.39 13.58 7.15
N THR A 232 -12.17 13.79 8.20
CA THR A 232 -11.65 13.92 9.57
C THR A 232 -12.42 12.98 10.47
N LEU A 233 -11.71 12.00 11.05
CA LEU A 233 -12.27 11.12 12.07
C LEU A 233 -12.15 11.79 13.43
N MET A 234 -13.26 11.85 14.14
CA MET A 234 -13.37 12.48 15.47
C MET A 234 -13.53 11.41 16.54
N ASP A 235 -12.68 11.42 17.54
CA ASP A 235 -12.87 10.71 18.82
C ASP A 235 -13.50 11.69 19.82
N GLY A 236 -14.81 11.64 19.94
CA GLY A 236 -15.59 12.61 20.70
C GLY A 236 -15.43 14.03 20.12
N LYS A 237 -14.70 14.90 20.83
CA LYS A 237 -14.43 16.28 20.39
C LYS A 237 -13.02 16.50 19.84
N GLN A 238 -12.18 15.47 19.87
CA GLN A 238 -10.80 15.53 19.40
C GLN A 238 -10.68 14.93 18.00
N VAL A 239 -9.75 15.44 17.22
CA VAL A 239 -9.38 14.84 15.94
C VAL A 239 -8.55 13.60 16.24
N ALA A 240 -9.00 12.44 15.75
CA ALA A 240 -8.24 11.20 15.80
C ALA A 240 -7.35 11.08 14.56
N GLU A 241 -7.89 11.44 13.39
CA GLU A 241 -7.17 11.43 12.11
C GLU A 241 -7.78 12.36 11.07
#